data_b0e7bc5b5068ca05d7b30665e49b2cce
#
_entry.id   b0e7bc5b5068ca05d7b30665e49b2cce
#
_cell.length_a   1.000
_cell.length_b   1.000
_cell.length_c   1.000
_cell.angle_alpha   90.00
_cell.angle_beta   90.00
_cell.angle_gamma   90.00
#
_symmetry.space_group_name_H-M   'P 1'
#
loop_
_entity.id
_entity.type
_entity.pdbx_description
1 polymer ?
#
loop_
_entity_poly.entity_id
_entity_poly.type
_entity_poly.pdbx_seq_one_letter_code
_entity_poly.pdbx_strand_id
1 'polypeptide(L)'
;MKYIPYTILSICFAVFVLGVYFVGNPSQARAERYDQQRIDDLRVLHYGVQTHYQMQKKLPASLLDIDTDYGQMYGDPETGESYEYMVVSDNTYKICAIFSTSNMTEYRGEHIREYQLSEKHEKGYYCLERKISKDFLEQ
;
A
#
# COMPACT_ATOMS: atom_id res chain seq x y z
N MET A 1 27.68 -13.23 49.07
CA MET A 1 26.51 -13.60 48.25
C MET A 1 25.37 -12.55 48.14
N LYS A 2 25.49 -11.38 48.76
CA LYS A 2 24.44 -10.32 48.76
C LYS A 2 24.29 -9.57 47.42
N TYR A 3 25.28 -9.58 46.53
CA TYR A 3 25.29 -8.79 45.29
C TYR A 3 24.78 -9.53 44.05
N ILE A 4 24.66 -10.84 44.11
CA ILE A 4 24.21 -11.69 43.00
C ILE A 4 22.82 -11.24 42.45
N PRO A 5 21.79 -10.95 43.29
CA PRO A 5 20.50 -10.53 42.76
C PRO A 5 20.56 -9.16 42.06
N TYR A 6 21.42 -8.26 42.50
CA TYR A 6 21.58 -6.94 41.86
C TYR A 6 22.26 -7.03 40.51
N THR A 7 23.27 -7.91 40.37
CA THR A 7 23.91 -8.13 39.04
C THR A 7 22.97 -8.76 38.03
N ILE A 8 22.20 -9.71 38.45
CA ILE A 8 21.16 -10.33 37.58
C ILE A 8 20.14 -9.26 37.13
N LEU A 9 19.63 -8.46 38.07
CA LEU A 9 18.68 -7.41 37.79
C LEU A 9 19.24 -6.37 36.79
N SER A 10 20.51 -5.98 36.97
CA SER A 10 21.16 -5.03 36.05
C SER A 10 21.32 -5.60 34.66
N ILE A 11 21.66 -6.89 34.51
CA ILE A 11 21.76 -7.56 33.21
C ILE A 11 20.39 -7.62 32.53
N CYS A 12 19.36 -8.03 33.25
CA CYS A 12 17.99 -8.09 32.71
C CYS A 12 17.53 -6.70 32.25
N PHE A 13 17.80 -5.67 33.02
CA PHE A 13 17.46 -4.30 32.66
C PHE A 13 18.22 -3.82 31.42
N ALA A 14 19.50 -4.12 31.31
CA ALA A 14 20.31 -3.77 30.14
C ALA A 14 19.78 -4.48 28.87
N VAL A 15 19.47 -5.78 28.97
CA VAL A 15 18.87 -6.53 27.84
C VAL A 15 17.52 -5.97 27.45
N PHE A 16 16.67 -5.59 28.41
CA PHE A 16 15.38 -4.96 28.15
C PHE A 16 15.53 -3.63 27.40
N VAL A 17 16.42 -2.76 27.87
CA VAL A 17 16.68 -1.46 27.20
C VAL A 17 17.21 -1.65 25.79
N LEU A 18 18.14 -2.58 25.59
CA LEU A 18 18.64 -2.93 24.27
C LEU A 18 17.51 -3.47 23.38
N GLY A 19 16.65 -4.35 23.91
CA GLY A 19 15.50 -4.88 23.17
C GLY A 19 14.57 -3.78 22.68
N VAL A 20 14.21 -2.83 23.55
CA VAL A 20 13.37 -1.68 23.17
C VAL A 20 14.05 -0.81 22.12
N TYR A 21 15.35 -0.60 22.22
CA TYR A 21 16.10 0.18 21.24
C TYR A 21 16.13 -0.48 19.84
N PHE A 22 16.29 -1.81 19.77
CA PHE A 22 16.33 -2.54 18.50
C PHE A 22 14.95 -2.78 17.86
N VAL A 23 13.87 -2.83 18.62
CA VAL A 23 12.51 -3.03 18.07
C VAL A 23 12.04 -1.83 17.25
N GLY A 24 12.63 -0.65 17.42
CA GLY A 24 12.26 0.56 16.69
C GLY A 24 10.92 1.16 17.16
N ASN A 25 10.39 2.07 16.36
CA ASN A 25 9.16 2.78 16.70
C ASN A 25 7.91 1.98 16.25
N PRO A 26 7.10 1.46 17.19
CA PRO A 26 5.94 0.64 16.84
C PRO A 26 4.85 1.41 16.06
N SER A 27 4.80 2.74 16.19
CA SER A 27 3.86 3.57 15.42
C SER A 27 4.24 3.66 13.95
N GLN A 28 5.54 3.74 13.66
CA GLN A 28 6.03 3.73 12.29
C GLN A 28 5.79 2.39 11.61
N ALA A 29 6.10 1.27 12.30
CA ALA A 29 5.85 -0.06 11.77
C ALA A 29 4.36 -0.32 11.50
N ARG A 30 3.45 0.28 12.28
CA ARG A 30 2.01 0.22 12.02
C ARG A 30 1.62 1.04 10.79
N ALA A 31 2.16 2.25 10.65
CA ALA A 31 1.91 3.11 9.50
C ALA A 31 2.36 2.43 8.19
N GLU A 32 3.55 1.84 8.18
CA GLU A 32 4.08 1.11 7.03
C GLU A 32 3.20 -0.10 6.65
N ARG A 33 2.64 -0.81 7.64
CA ARG A 33 1.70 -1.92 7.37
C ARG A 33 0.41 -1.44 6.71
N TYR A 34 -0.17 -0.33 7.17
CA TYR A 34 -1.36 0.25 6.54
C TYR A 34 -1.06 0.71 5.12
N ASP A 35 0.09 1.35 4.90
CA ASP A 35 0.49 1.79 3.57
C ASP A 35 0.70 0.59 2.62
N GLN A 36 1.31 -0.49 3.11
CA GLN A 36 1.45 -1.71 2.31
C GLN A 36 0.08 -2.32 1.96
N GLN A 37 -0.85 -2.35 2.90
CA GLN A 37 -2.20 -2.82 2.64
C GLN A 37 -2.94 -1.92 1.63
N ARG A 38 -2.78 -0.59 1.72
CA ARG A 38 -3.31 0.35 0.71
C ARG A 38 -2.79 0.04 -0.68
N ILE A 39 -1.48 -0.23 -0.82
CA ILE A 39 -0.87 -0.61 -2.10
C ILE A 39 -1.50 -1.92 -2.62
N ASP A 40 -1.66 -2.91 -1.76
CA ASP A 40 -2.27 -4.19 -2.15
C ASP A 40 -3.73 -4.01 -2.57
N ASP A 41 -4.52 -3.20 -1.85
CA ASP A 41 -5.89 -2.86 -2.20
C ASP A 41 -5.96 -2.14 -3.55
N LEU A 42 -5.09 -1.13 -3.76
CA LEU A 42 -5.03 -0.39 -5.04
C LEU A 42 -4.65 -1.30 -6.22
N ARG A 43 -3.82 -2.31 -5.98
CA ARG A 43 -3.47 -3.33 -7.00
C ARG A 43 -4.67 -4.18 -7.36
N VAL A 44 -5.44 -4.63 -6.37
CA VAL A 44 -6.68 -5.41 -6.61
C VAL A 44 -7.72 -4.57 -7.34
N LEU A 45 -7.90 -3.31 -6.95
CA LEU A 45 -8.79 -2.37 -7.64
C LEU A 45 -8.36 -2.14 -9.08
N HIS A 46 -7.05 -1.98 -9.31
CA HIS A 46 -6.51 -1.87 -10.67
C HIS A 46 -6.87 -3.09 -11.53
N TYR A 47 -6.71 -4.31 -10.98
CA TYR A 47 -7.09 -5.53 -11.67
C TYR A 47 -8.60 -5.57 -11.98
N GLY A 48 -9.44 -5.17 -11.03
CA GLY A 48 -10.89 -5.07 -11.23
C GLY A 48 -11.26 -4.09 -12.35
N VAL A 49 -10.63 -2.90 -12.39
CA VAL A 49 -10.82 -1.92 -13.48
C VAL A 49 -10.40 -2.49 -14.83
N GLN A 50 -9.28 -3.21 -14.88
CA GLN A 50 -8.83 -3.87 -16.13
C GLN A 50 -9.82 -4.93 -16.60
N THR A 51 -10.32 -5.78 -15.71
CA THR A 51 -11.30 -6.82 -16.02
C THR A 51 -12.60 -6.20 -16.53
N HIS A 52 -13.10 -5.15 -15.86
CA HIS A 52 -14.28 -4.41 -16.31
C HIS A 52 -14.08 -3.85 -17.73
N TYR A 53 -12.91 -3.24 -17.97
CA TYR A 53 -12.57 -2.69 -19.30
C TYR A 53 -12.50 -3.78 -20.39
N GLN A 54 -11.98 -4.97 -20.07
CA GLN A 54 -11.97 -6.09 -21.01
C GLN A 54 -13.36 -6.50 -21.42
N MET A 55 -14.30 -6.55 -20.46
CA MET A 55 -15.68 -6.97 -20.71
C MET A 55 -16.51 -5.88 -21.40
N GLN A 56 -16.41 -4.64 -20.93
CA GLN A 56 -17.29 -3.54 -21.34
C GLN A 56 -16.67 -2.63 -22.41
N LYS A 57 -15.34 -2.76 -22.69
CA LYS A 57 -14.56 -1.90 -23.59
C LYS A 57 -14.59 -0.42 -23.21
N LYS A 58 -14.92 -0.13 -21.96
CA LYS A 58 -14.91 1.22 -21.35
C LYS A 58 -14.52 1.14 -19.88
N LEU A 59 -13.96 2.23 -19.36
CA LEU A 59 -13.67 2.36 -17.94
C LEU A 59 -14.98 2.38 -17.12
N PRO A 60 -14.98 1.81 -15.90
CA PRO A 60 -16.11 1.95 -14.98
C PRO A 60 -16.30 3.42 -14.61
N ALA A 61 -17.55 3.86 -14.38
CA ALA A 61 -17.83 5.22 -13.94
C ALA A 61 -17.45 5.42 -12.46
N SER A 62 -17.54 4.34 -11.66
CA SER A 62 -17.14 4.32 -10.25
C SER A 62 -16.53 2.95 -9.89
N LEU A 63 -15.87 2.87 -8.73
CA LEU A 63 -15.38 1.59 -8.22
C LEU A 63 -16.51 0.61 -7.88
N LEU A 64 -17.73 1.10 -7.66
CA LEU A 64 -18.90 0.27 -7.38
C LEU A 64 -19.40 -0.49 -8.62
N ASP A 65 -19.00 -0.07 -9.82
CA ASP A 65 -19.37 -0.72 -11.08
C ASP A 65 -18.46 -1.92 -11.41
N ILE A 66 -17.40 -2.11 -10.62
CA ILE A 66 -16.51 -3.27 -10.73
C ILE A 66 -17.19 -4.47 -10.08
N ASP A 67 -17.03 -5.64 -10.66
CA ASP A 67 -17.68 -6.88 -10.18
C ASP A 67 -17.37 -7.18 -8.71
N THR A 68 -18.37 -7.62 -7.98
CA THR A 68 -18.48 -7.63 -6.52
C THR A 68 -17.49 -8.50 -5.75
N ASP A 69 -16.80 -9.44 -6.41
CA ASP A 69 -15.77 -10.24 -5.74
C ASP A 69 -14.59 -9.41 -5.24
N TYR A 70 -14.39 -8.22 -5.82
CA TYR A 70 -13.39 -7.24 -5.40
C TYR A 70 -13.99 -6.14 -4.49
N GLY A 71 -15.31 -6.12 -4.31
CA GLY A 71 -16.10 -5.03 -3.72
C GLY A 71 -15.94 -4.82 -2.23
N GLN A 72 -15.28 -5.72 -1.50
CA GLN A 72 -15.03 -5.56 -0.06
C GLN A 72 -13.74 -4.79 0.26
N MET A 73 -12.93 -4.46 -0.74
CA MET A 73 -11.61 -3.82 -0.58
C MET A 73 -11.60 -2.32 -0.90
N TYR A 74 -12.76 -1.66 -0.96
CA TYR A 74 -12.83 -0.25 -1.36
C TYR A 74 -12.57 0.74 -0.23
N GLY A 75 -12.32 0.26 0.97
CA GLY A 75 -12.10 1.09 2.16
C GLY A 75 -10.67 1.05 2.64
N ASP A 76 -10.13 2.25 2.93
CA ASP A 76 -8.85 2.41 3.60
C ASP A 76 -8.81 1.59 4.91
N PRO A 77 -7.78 0.77 5.16
CA PRO A 77 -7.73 -0.14 6.30
C PRO A 77 -7.64 0.56 7.67
N GLU A 78 -7.26 1.84 7.68
CA GLU A 78 -7.14 2.64 8.90
C GLU A 78 -8.39 3.49 9.16
N THR A 79 -8.97 4.10 8.12
CA THR A 79 -10.09 5.04 8.25
C THR A 79 -11.44 4.44 7.86
N GLY A 80 -11.46 3.39 7.04
CA GLY A 80 -12.66 2.82 6.44
C GLY A 80 -13.24 3.67 5.30
N GLU A 81 -12.61 4.78 4.93
CA GLU A 81 -13.07 5.64 3.83
C GLU A 81 -12.76 4.99 2.48
N SER A 82 -13.66 5.19 1.51
CA SER A 82 -13.47 4.65 0.15
C SER A 82 -12.31 5.34 -0.56
N TYR A 83 -11.55 4.57 -1.33
CA TYR A 83 -10.54 5.12 -2.23
C TYR A 83 -11.19 6.00 -3.30
N GLU A 84 -10.51 7.09 -3.65
CA GLU A 84 -11.00 7.99 -4.69
C GLU A 84 -10.59 7.46 -6.08
N TYR A 85 -11.55 7.46 -7.01
CA TYR A 85 -11.34 7.01 -8.38
C TYR A 85 -11.75 8.10 -9.36
N MET A 86 -10.87 8.36 -10.33
CA MET A 86 -11.10 9.39 -11.36
C MET A 86 -10.74 8.87 -12.75
N VAL A 87 -11.66 9.00 -13.69
CA VAL A 87 -11.39 8.77 -15.11
C VAL A 87 -10.73 10.01 -15.69
N VAL A 88 -9.55 9.84 -16.30
CA VAL A 88 -8.77 10.92 -16.93
C VAL A 88 -9.02 10.97 -18.44
N SER A 89 -9.10 9.79 -19.08
CA SER A 89 -9.39 9.64 -20.50
C SER A 89 -10.03 8.28 -20.75
N ASP A 90 -10.34 7.94 -22.01
CA ASP A 90 -10.99 6.68 -22.37
C ASP A 90 -10.29 5.41 -21.87
N ASN A 91 -8.98 5.48 -21.65
CA ASN A 91 -8.18 4.34 -21.20
C ASN A 91 -7.21 4.69 -20.06
N THR A 92 -7.34 5.85 -19.43
CA THR A 92 -6.47 6.33 -18.36
C THR A 92 -7.31 6.74 -17.16
N TYR A 93 -6.92 6.30 -15.98
CA TYR A 93 -7.60 6.62 -14.73
C TYR A 93 -6.61 6.77 -13.59
N LYS A 94 -7.08 7.31 -12.48
CA LYS A 94 -6.33 7.47 -11.23
C LYS A 94 -7.09 6.82 -10.10
N ILE A 95 -6.36 6.18 -9.20
CA ILE A 95 -6.88 5.75 -7.89
C ILE A 95 -6.00 6.42 -6.84
N CYS A 96 -6.64 7.10 -5.88
CA CYS A 96 -5.95 7.90 -4.89
C CYS A 96 -6.16 7.34 -3.49
N ALA A 97 -5.13 7.45 -2.66
CA ALA A 97 -5.15 7.09 -1.24
C ALA A 97 -4.34 8.10 -0.41
N ILE A 98 -4.52 8.06 0.91
CA ILE A 98 -3.73 8.89 1.84
C ILE A 98 -2.70 7.98 2.52
N PHE A 99 -1.42 8.18 2.18
CA PHE A 99 -0.31 7.39 2.72
C PHE A 99 0.29 8.06 3.97
N SER A 100 0.59 7.25 4.97
CA SER A 100 1.20 7.69 6.23
C SER A 100 2.71 7.86 6.14
N THR A 101 3.35 7.12 5.21
CA THR A 101 4.78 7.13 4.95
C THR A 101 5.10 7.41 3.48
N SER A 102 6.37 7.42 3.09
CA SER A 102 6.82 7.51 1.70
C SER A 102 7.75 6.34 1.40
N ASN A 103 7.55 5.68 0.26
CA ASN A 103 8.42 4.60 -0.21
C ASN A 103 9.33 5.00 -1.38
N MET A 104 9.44 6.29 -1.69
CA MET A 104 10.21 6.81 -2.83
C MET A 104 11.69 6.43 -2.80
N THR A 105 12.28 6.21 -1.62
CA THR A 105 13.69 5.87 -1.43
C THR A 105 13.98 4.38 -1.35
N GLU A 106 12.98 3.57 -1.07
CA GLU A 106 13.11 2.13 -0.82
C GLU A 106 13.49 1.34 -2.07
N TYR A 107 13.15 1.87 -3.25
CA TYR A 107 13.37 1.23 -4.55
C TYR A 107 14.63 1.76 -5.28
N ARG A 108 15.77 1.83 -4.60
CA ARG A 108 17.02 2.37 -5.16
C ARG A 108 17.94 1.30 -5.80
N GLY A 109 17.43 0.12 -6.11
CA GLY A 109 18.19 -1.00 -6.67
C GLY A 109 18.15 -1.07 -8.19
N GLU A 110 19.24 -1.60 -8.78
CA GLU A 110 19.51 -1.72 -10.23
C GLU A 110 18.57 -2.72 -10.96
N HIS A 111 17.72 -3.46 -10.23
CA HIS A 111 16.81 -4.48 -10.77
C HIS A 111 15.35 -4.24 -10.35
N ILE A 112 14.88 -3.00 -10.40
CA ILE A 112 13.48 -2.68 -10.08
C ILE A 112 12.60 -3.15 -11.25
N ARG A 113 11.66 -4.05 -10.98
CA ARG A 113 10.65 -4.44 -11.95
C ARG A 113 9.69 -3.26 -12.18
N GLU A 114 9.25 -3.07 -13.42
CA GLU A 114 8.39 -1.95 -13.83
C GLU A 114 7.13 -1.81 -12.96
N TYR A 115 6.54 -2.92 -12.48
CA TYR A 115 5.40 -2.89 -11.59
C TYR A 115 5.73 -2.28 -10.21
N GLN A 116 6.97 -2.43 -9.70
CA GLN A 116 7.39 -1.84 -8.42
C GLN A 116 7.56 -0.32 -8.52
N LEU A 117 7.98 0.18 -9.69
CA LEU A 117 8.03 1.63 -9.96
C LEU A 117 6.63 2.24 -9.95
N SER A 118 5.64 1.48 -10.38
CA SER A 118 4.26 1.93 -10.44
C SER A 118 3.57 2.02 -9.08
N GLU A 119 4.17 1.49 -8.02
CA GLU A 119 3.65 1.49 -6.63
C GLU A 119 4.34 2.53 -5.74
N LYS A 120 5.25 3.33 -6.29
CA LYS A 120 5.89 4.42 -5.55
C LYS A 120 4.88 5.49 -5.20
N HIS A 121 4.96 5.94 -3.95
CA HIS A 121 4.11 7.00 -3.45
C HIS A 121 4.87 7.91 -2.49
N GLU A 122 4.44 9.15 -2.40
CA GLU A 122 4.83 10.09 -1.37
C GLU A 122 3.89 9.99 -0.18
N LYS A 123 4.32 10.54 0.95
CA LYS A 123 3.45 10.68 2.12
C LYS A 123 2.34 11.70 1.84
N GLY A 124 1.14 11.41 2.32
CA GLY A 124 -0.04 12.25 2.16
C GLY A 124 -0.96 11.75 1.06
N TYR A 125 -1.79 12.63 0.54
CA TYR A 125 -2.68 12.33 -0.57
C TYR A 125 -1.89 12.09 -1.85
N TYR A 126 -1.98 10.89 -2.39
CA TYR A 126 -1.25 10.48 -3.58
C TYR A 126 -2.12 9.66 -4.52
N CYS A 127 -2.02 9.93 -5.81
CA CYS A 127 -2.79 9.26 -6.85
C CYS A 127 -1.88 8.44 -7.77
N LEU A 128 -2.18 7.16 -7.88
CA LEU A 128 -1.55 6.27 -8.85
C LEU A 128 -2.30 6.37 -10.18
N GLU A 129 -1.66 6.94 -11.18
CA GLU A 129 -2.19 6.99 -12.55
C GLU A 129 -1.90 5.67 -13.28
N ARG A 130 -2.91 5.14 -13.95
CA ARG A 130 -2.82 3.89 -14.71
C ARG A 130 -3.42 4.06 -16.09
N LYS A 131 -2.74 3.49 -17.07
CA LYS A 131 -3.20 3.43 -18.46
C LYS A 131 -3.41 1.97 -18.86
N ILE A 132 -4.58 1.66 -19.39
CA ILE A 132 -4.86 0.33 -19.95
C ILE A 132 -4.18 0.24 -21.31
N SER A 133 -3.24 -0.72 -21.44
CA SER A 133 -2.55 -1.00 -22.71
C SER A 133 -3.49 -1.68 -23.69
N LYS A 134 -3.37 -1.33 -24.99
CA LYS A 134 -4.14 -1.98 -26.06
C LYS A 134 -3.74 -3.44 -26.26
N ASP A 135 -2.50 -3.78 -25.94
CA ASP A 135 -1.98 -5.17 -26.07
C ASP A 135 -2.68 -6.15 -25.13
N PHE A 136 -3.35 -5.65 -24.08
CA PHE A 136 -4.15 -6.45 -23.16
C PHE A 136 -5.55 -6.80 -23.73
N LEU A 137 -5.91 -6.23 -24.88
CA LEU A 137 -7.23 -6.40 -25.50
C LEU A 137 -7.25 -7.49 -26.59
N GLU A 138 -6.09 -8.02 -26.98
CA GLU A 138 -5.95 -9.00 -28.06
C GLU A 138 -5.68 -10.44 -27.59
N GLN A 139 -5.77 -10.69 -26.27
CA GLN A 139 -5.73 -12.03 -25.68
C GLN A 139 -7.14 -12.47 -25.28
#